data_48689a64cba0c75a822359b1031d6728
#
_entry.id   48689a64cba0c75a822359b1031d6728
#
_cell.length_a   1.000
_cell.length_b   1.000
_cell.length_c   1.000
_cell.angle_alpha   90.00
_cell.angle_beta   90.00
_cell.angle_gamma   90.00
#
_symmetry.space_group_name_H-M   'P 1'
#
loop_
_entity.id
_entity.type
_entity.pdbx_description
1 polymer ?
#
loop_
_entity_poly.entity_id
_entity_poly.type
_entity_poly.pdbx_seq_one_letter_code
_entity_poly.pdbx_strand_id
1 'polypeptide(L)'
;MIELTEQAPIEDFGLLDTALHHYRAMGFSIALDDLGAGYSSLRLWSELRPDYVKIDRHFIDGIHQDAVKREFVGSILKMARASRAQVIAEGIELAEELATLIEMGVDLVQGYLLCRPQEQPPRDAQKLLPRLDNLAPALGEDSGDLCALLNEQQAVPQDTPIAMVLEAFRAQANLNSLAVLDDRQQPVGIVHRHSLSDALLKPFATDLFARKPISRLMSSDFLAVDIGHSLQQVSRLLTSRARQRMEEDFIITRQGRYCGLGRVIDVLKLITELKIQQARHANPLTLLPGNVPIQQCLARLLQQGRESVVCYVDIDSFKPFNDLYGYARGDEVLLCLAPCLNERVDPSRDFVGHIGGDDFLLVLGPDTWRERLNQLQEDFQAQCRRFYREEHLQAGCFVSHNRQGKREEFALLSLSIGVVQLHPQSCAQLDAAQLAGLASEAKRQAKAVPGYSLHILDTLSLSA
;
A
#
# COMPACT_ATOMS: atom_id res chain seq x y z
N MET A 1 13.01 4.07 -28.95
CA MET A 1 13.97 3.69 -27.88
C MET A 1 15.03 2.78 -28.50
N ILE A 2 16.28 2.90 -28.09
CA ILE A 2 17.39 2.03 -28.51
C ILE A 2 17.83 1.28 -27.25
N GLU A 3 17.88 -0.04 -27.31
CA GLU A 3 18.24 -0.92 -26.21
C GLU A 3 19.66 -1.41 -26.39
N LEU A 4 20.46 -1.32 -25.33
CA LEU A 4 21.83 -1.79 -25.27
C LEU A 4 21.89 -2.99 -24.32
N THR A 5 22.26 -4.15 -24.86
CA THR A 5 22.45 -5.38 -24.10
C THR A 5 23.92 -5.59 -23.76
N GLU A 6 24.21 -6.27 -22.66
CA GLU A 6 25.59 -6.61 -22.22
C GLU A 6 26.24 -7.78 -23.00
N GLN A 7 25.53 -8.39 -23.94
CA GLN A 7 25.95 -9.65 -24.53
C GLN A 7 27.22 -9.52 -25.43
N ALA A 8 27.62 -8.29 -25.76
CA ALA A 8 28.85 -8.05 -26.52
C ALA A 8 29.84 -7.15 -25.74
N PRO A 9 31.11 -7.52 -25.63
CA PRO A 9 32.09 -6.63 -24.98
C PRO A 9 32.24 -5.35 -25.78
N ILE A 10 32.12 -4.20 -25.11
CA ILE A 10 32.32 -2.89 -25.73
C ILE A 10 33.82 -2.61 -25.75
N GLU A 11 34.41 -2.63 -26.97
CA GLU A 11 35.84 -2.40 -27.18
C GLU A 11 36.20 -0.90 -27.11
N ASP A 12 35.29 -0.01 -27.54
CA ASP A 12 35.51 1.44 -27.56
C ASP A 12 34.30 2.22 -27.01
N PHE A 13 34.40 2.65 -25.79
CA PHE A 13 33.38 3.48 -25.12
C PHE A 13 33.24 4.88 -25.74
N GLY A 14 34.33 5.47 -26.31
CA GLY A 14 34.27 6.77 -26.93
C GLY A 14 33.46 6.77 -28.25
N LEU A 15 33.62 5.72 -29.03
CA LEU A 15 32.85 5.55 -30.25
C LEU A 15 31.37 5.30 -29.95
N LEU A 16 31.08 4.47 -28.93
CA LEU A 16 29.71 4.22 -28.46
C LEU A 16 29.05 5.50 -27.96
N ASP A 17 29.71 6.28 -27.12
CA ASP A 17 29.17 7.54 -26.60
C ASP A 17 28.86 8.54 -27.71
N THR A 18 29.74 8.65 -28.70
CA THR A 18 29.53 9.48 -29.90
C THR A 18 28.28 9.03 -30.67
N ALA A 19 28.10 7.73 -30.88
CA ALA A 19 26.94 7.16 -31.58
C ALA A 19 25.64 7.44 -30.78
N LEU A 20 25.68 7.26 -29.45
CA LEU A 20 24.51 7.51 -28.59
C LEU A 20 24.13 9.00 -28.53
N HIS A 21 25.09 9.91 -28.51
CA HIS A 21 24.82 11.33 -28.64
C HIS A 21 24.12 11.66 -29.97
N HIS A 22 24.55 11.02 -31.09
CA HIS A 22 23.89 11.18 -32.39
C HIS A 22 22.44 10.72 -32.33
N TYR A 23 22.17 9.53 -31.79
CA TYR A 23 20.81 9.02 -31.68
C TYR A 23 19.93 9.86 -30.75
N ARG A 24 20.47 10.37 -29.61
CA ARG A 24 19.76 11.33 -28.76
C ARG A 24 19.38 12.61 -29.49
N ALA A 25 20.31 13.13 -30.34
CA ALA A 25 20.04 14.30 -31.15
C ALA A 25 18.92 14.06 -32.19
N MET A 26 18.71 12.81 -32.61
CA MET A 26 17.60 12.37 -33.46
C MET A 26 16.29 12.14 -32.70
N GLY A 27 16.29 12.32 -31.37
CA GLY A 27 15.08 12.14 -30.51
C GLY A 27 14.89 10.72 -29.99
N PHE A 28 15.89 9.82 -30.11
CA PHE A 28 15.81 8.49 -29.52
C PHE A 28 16.21 8.52 -28.04
N SER A 29 15.47 7.77 -27.21
CA SER A 29 15.85 7.45 -25.84
C SER A 29 16.71 6.20 -25.80
N ILE A 30 17.62 6.12 -24.85
CA ILE A 30 18.55 5.00 -24.65
C ILE A 30 18.11 4.18 -23.44
N ALA A 31 18.04 2.86 -23.59
CA ALA A 31 17.75 1.92 -22.52
C ALA A 31 18.92 0.94 -22.32
N LEU A 32 19.24 0.65 -21.08
CA LEU A 32 20.09 -0.49 -20.70
C LEU A 32 19.19 -1.69 -20.47
N ASP A 33 19.44 -2.77 -21.20
CA ASP A 33 18.69 -4.02 -21.14
C ASP A 33 19.41 -5.08 -20.29
N ASP A 34 18.64 -6.02 -19.75
CA ASP A 34 19.11 -7.17 -18.97
C ASP A 34 19.99 -6.79 -17.76
N LEU A 35 19.65 -5.69 -17.04
CA LEU A 35 20.45 -5.26 -15.90
C LEU A 35 20.48 -6.34 -14.82
N GLY A 36 21.68 -6.81 -14.50
CA GLY A 36 21.94 -7.81 -13.46
C GLY A 36 22.39 -9.17 -14.00
N ALA A 37 22.33 -9.41 -15.31
CA ALA A 37 22.80 -10.66 -15.93
C ALA A 37 24.34 -10.72 -16.08
N GLY A 38 25.06 -9.59 -15.96
CA GLY A 38 26.51 -9.51 -16.19
C GLY A 38 27.28 -8.54 -15.25
N TYR A 39 28.62 -8.62 -15.33
CA TYR A 39 29.54 -7.81 -14.47
C TYR A 39 29.73 -6.36 -14.97
N SER A 40 29.32 -6.01 -16.18
CA SER A 40 29.61 -4.74 -16.83
C SER A 40 28.50 -3.69 -16.71
N SER A 41 27.29 -4.08 -16.29
CA SER A 41 26.08 -3.25 -16.29
C SER A 41 26.22 -1.93 -15.51
N LEU A 42 26.83 -1.97 -14.34
CA LEU A 42 26.99 -0.77 -13.50
C LEU A 42 27.99 0.23 -14.10
N ARG A 43 29.04 -0.26 -14.78
CA ARG A 43 29.98 0.61 -15.48
C ARG A 43 29.31 1.26 -16.69
N LEU A 44 28.61 0.49 -17.49
CA LEU A 44 27.81 1.00 -18.62
C LEU A 44 26.83 2.07 -18.16
N TRP A 45 26.11 1.82 -17.07
CA TRP A 45 25.19 2.81 -16.50
C TRP A 45 25.88 4.12 -16.15
N SER A 46 27.03 4.05 -15.45
CA SER A 46 27.73 5.26 -15.03
C SER A 46 28.27 6.08 -16.19
N GLU A 47 28.76 5.42 -17.26
CA GLU A 47 29.34 6.07 -18.44
C GLU A 47 28.26 6.61 -19.38
N LEU A 48 27.24 5.80 -19.69
CA LEU A 48 26.26 6.11 -20.74
C LEU A 48 25.07 6.94 -20.27
N ARG A 49 24.79 6.98 -18.95
CA ARG A 49 23.65 7.68 -18.34
C ARG A 49 22.36 7.45 -19.13
N PRO A 50 21.84 6.22 -19.16
CA PRO A 50 20.68 5.84 -19.96
C PRO A 50 19.42 6.56 -19.48
N ASP A 51 18.44 6.73 -20.36
CA ASP A 51 17.14 7.27 -20.03
C ASP A 51 16.25 6.22 -19.32
N TYR A 52 16.45 4.95 -19.68
CA TYR A 52 15.73 3.79 -19.13
C TYR A 52 16.70 2.69 -18.72
N VAL A 53 16.29 1.95 -17.68
CA VAL A 53 17.00 0.75 -17.21
C VAL A 53 15.99 -0.37 -17.06
N LYS A 54 16.20 -1.49 -17.77
CA LYS A 54 15.32 -2.65 -17.75
C LYS A 54 15.88 -3.69 -16.78
N ILE A 55 15.06 -4.10 -15.82
CA ILE A 55 15.43 -5.13 -14.85
C ILE A 55 15.00 -6.48 -15.41
N ASP A 56 15.96 -7.38 -15.55
CA ASP A 56 15.74 -8.73 -16.07
C ASP A 56 14.71 -9.49 -15.24
N ARG A 57 13.92 -10.33 -15.92
CA ARG A 57 12.89 -11.20 -15.34
C ARG A 57 13.39 -12.02 -14.14
N HIS A 58 14.66 -12.43 -14.12
CA HIS A 58 15.23 -13.22 -13.02
C HIS A 58 15.05 -12.54 -11.65
N PHE A 59 15.13 -11.19 -11.60
CA PHE A 59 14.96 -10.42 -10.38
C PHE A 59 13.50 -10.10 -10.08
N ILE A 60 12.61 -10.27 -11.04
CA ILE A 60 11.17 -9.97 -10.91
C ILE A 60 10.38 -11.22 -10.53
N ASP A 61 10.69 -12.36 -11.16
CA ASP A 61 10.04 -13.64 -10.88
C ASP A 61 10.14 -14.00 -9.38
N GLY A 62 9.00 -14.11 -8.69
CA GLY A 62 8.92 -14.39 -7.26
C GLY A 62 9.39 -13.27 -6.33
N ILE A 63 9.55 -12.02 -6.78
CA ILE A 63 10.01 -10.88 -5.96
C ILE A 63 9.12 -10.65 -4.72
N HIS A 64 7.84 -10.97 -4.79
CA HIS A 64 6.90 -10.86 -3.67
C HIS A 64 7.25 -11.77 -2.50
N GLN A 65 8.02 -12.84 -2.73
CA GLN A 65 8.45 -13.81 -1.71
C GLN A 65 9.94 -13.71 -1.36
N ASP A 66 10.74 -13.03 -2.16
CA ASP A 66 12.21 -12.97 -2.03
C ASP A 66 12.68 -11.59 -1.55
N ALA A 67 13.11 -11.53 -0.28
CA ALA A 67 13.62 -10.31 0.32
C ALA A 67 14.94 -9.83 -0.33
N VAL A 68 15.78 -10.74 -0.85
CA VAL A 68 17.05 -10.39 -1.52
C VAL A 68 16.75 -9.72 -2.85
N LYS A 69 15.81 -10.26 -3.63
CA LYS A 69 15.37 -9.63 -4.89
C LYS A 69 14.76 -8.24 -4.65
N ARG A 70 13.92 -8.08 -3.61
CA ARG A 70 13.39 -6.76 -3.22
C ARG A 70 14.49 -5.75 -2.89
N GLU A 71 15.50 -6.16 -2.11
CA GLU A 71 16.60 -5.26 -1.77
C GLU A 71 17.46 -4.91 -2.99
N PHE A 72 17.68 -5.87 -3.89
CA PHE A 72 18.38 -5.66 -5.15
C PHE A 72 17.65 -4.65 -6.04
N VAL A 73 16.37 -4.87 -6.30
CA VAL A 73 15.52 -3.94 -7.08
C VAL A 73 15.43 -2.57 -6.41
N GLY A 74 15.31 -2.53 -5.08
CA GLY A 74 15.35 -1.29 -4.30
C GLY A 74 16.65 -0.50 -4.48
N SER A 75 17.78 -1.18 -4.58
CA SER A 75 19.08 -0.57 -4.84
C SER A 75 19.18 0.01 -6.26
N ILE A 76 18.65 -0.72 -7.26
CA ILE A 76 18.54 -0.24 -8.64
C ILE A 76 17.67 1.03 -8.71
N LEU A 77 16.51 1.04 -8.05
CA LEU A 77 15.63 2.21 -8.00
C LEU A 77 16.32 3.44 -7.38
N LYS A 78 17.11 3.26 -6.32
CA LYS A 78 17.90 4.35 -5.73
C LYS A 78 18.93 4.91 -6.73
N MET A 79 19.64 4.04 -7.45
CA MET A 79 20.59 4.43 -8.48
C MET A 79 19.92 5.14 -9.67
N ALA A 80 18.76 4.61 -10.11
CA ALA A 80 17.99 5.19 -11.19
C ALA A 80 17.52 6.61 -10.86
N ARG A 81 17.01 6.83 -9.65
CA ARG A 81 16.65 8.17 -9.17
C ARG A 81 17.83 9.13 -9.14
N ALA A 82 19.01 8.65 -8.70
CA ALA A 82 20.23 9.46 -8.67
C ALA A 82 20.73 9.84 -10.09
N SER A 83 20.62 8.94 -11.06
CA SER A 83 21.01 9.17 -12.46
C SER A 83 19.89 9.77 -13.33
N ARG A 84 18.68 9.94 -12.80
CA ARG A 84 17.46 10.38 -13.51
C ARG A 84 17.00 9.43 -14.60
N ALA A 85 17.33 8.15 -14.49
CA ALA A 85 16.81 7.09 -15.35
C ALA A 85 15.45 6.59 -14.84
N GLN A 86 14.59 6.10 -15.73
CA GLN A 86 13.36 5.40 -15.37
C GLN A 86 13.61 3.90 -15.37
N VAL A 87 12.95 3.19 -14.45
CA VAL A 87 13.09 1.74 -14.33
C VAL A 87 11.91 1.03 -14.99
N ILE A 88 12.22 0.04 -15.84
CA ILE A 88 11.26 -0.87 -16.44
C ILE A 88 11.48 -2.26 -15.81
N ALA A 89 10.49 -2.80 -15.11
CA ALA A 89 10.51 -4.19 -14.64
C ALA A 89 9.93 -5.11 -15.71
N GLU A 90 10.66 -6.17 -16.04
CA GLU A 90 10.31 -7.08 -17.13
C GLU A 90 9.82 -8.44 -16.64
N GLY A 91 9.00 -9.10 -17.47
CA GLY A 91 8.60 -10.48 -17.27
C GLY A 91 7.62 -10.70 -16.14
N ILE A 92 6.79 -9.72 -15.78
CA ILE A 92 5.77 -9.86 -14.75
C ILE A 92 4.71 -10.85 -15.22
N GLU A 93 4.51 -11.92 -14.46
CA GLU A 93 3.52 -12.96 -14.74
C GLU A 93 2.45 -13.09 -13.65
N LEU A 94 2.76 -12.66 -12.41
CA LEU A 94 1.87 -12.75 -11.26
C LEU A 94 1.41 -11.35 -10.78
N ALA A 95 0.18 -11.31 -10.27
CA ALA A 95 -0.40 -10.09 -9.71
C ALA A 95 0.35 -9.59 -8.46
N GLU A 96 0.88 -10.52 -7.68
CA GLU A 96 1.65 -10.27 -6.46
C GLU A 96 3.01 -9.64 -6.75
N GLU A 97 3.64 -10.01 -7.87
CA GLU A 97 4.87 -9.37 -8.36
C GLU A 97 4.60 -7.92 -8.73
N LEU A 98 3.52 -7.68 -9.48
CA LEU A 98 3.10 -6.34 -9.86
C LEU A 98 2.79 -5.47 -8.64
N ALA A 99 2.06 -6.00 -7.65
CA ALA A 99 1.76 -5.28 -6.42
C ALA A 99 3.05 -4.88 -5.68
N THR A 100 3.99 -5.80 -5.52
CA THR A 100 5.28 -5.54 -4.89
C THR A 100 6.08 -4.46 -5.62
N LEU A 101 6.11 -4.49 -6.96
CA LEU A 101 6.81 -3.50 -7.79
C LEU A 101 6.16 -2.12 -7.69
N ILE A 102 4.83 -2.04 -7.64
CA ILE A 102 4.09 -0.80 -7.41
C ILE A 102 4.43 -0.21 -6.02
N GLU A 103 4.44 -1.05 -4.97
CA GLU A 103 4.84 -0.63 -3.62
C GLU A 103 6.27 -0.09 -3.56
N MET A 104 7.18 -0.71 -4.30
CA MET A 104 8.57 -0.28 -4.40
C MET A 104 8.75 1.00 -5.23
N GLY A 105 7.72 1.43 -5.97
CA GLY A 105 7.73 2.63 -6.80
C GLY A 105 8.51 2.46 -8.09
N VAL A 106 8.33 1.32 -8.77
CA VAL A 106 8.84 1.10 -10.13
C VAL A 106 8.03 1.93 -11.12
N ASP A 107 8.73 2.61 -12.05
CA ASP A 107 8.11 3.58 -12.97
C ASP A 107 7.29 2.91 -14.07
N LEU A 108 7.81 1.86 -14.66
CA LEU A 108 7.24 1.17 -15.82
C LEU A 108 7.34 -0.34 -15.64
N VAL A 109 6.38 -1.06 -16.21
CA VAL A 109 6.29 -2.52 -16.09
C VAL A 109 5.90 -3.15 -17.43
N GLN A 110 6.45 -4.34 -17.72
CA GLN A 110 6.01 -5.17 -18.84
C GLN A 110 6.02 -6.66 -18.47
N GLY A 111 5.09 -7.43 -19.02
CA GLY A 111 5.01 -8.88 -18.78
C GLY A 111 3.71 -9.49 -19.26
N TYR A 112 3.64 -10.82 -19.21
CA TYR A 112 2.49 -11.58 -19.72
C TYR A 112 1.24 -11.40 -18.86
N LEU A 113 1.40 -10.96 -17.62
CA LEU A 113 0.25 -10.57 -16.79
C LEU A 113 -0.53 -9.43 -17.45
N LEU A 114 0.16 -8.47 -18.08
CA LEU A 114 -0.46 -7.30 -18.70
C LEU A 114 -0.97 -7.64 -20.10
N CYS A 115 -0.08 -8.13 -20.98
CA CYS A 115 -0.42 -8.53 -22.32
C CYS A 115 0.69 -9.41 -22.91
N ARG A 116 0.31 -10.43 -23.68
CA ARG A 116 1.26 -11.16 -24.54
C ARG A 116 1.58 -10.35 -25.78
N PRO A 117 2.78 -10.52 -26.39
CA PRO A 117 3.13 -9.86 -27.63
C PRO A 117 2.08 -10.11 -28.72
N GLN A 118 1.65 -9.06 -29.41
CA GLN A 118 0.67 -9.11 -30.49
C GLN A 118 1.08 -8.12 -31.59
N GLU A 119 0.63 -8.36 -32.81
CA GLU A 119 0.92 -7.48 -33.96
C GLU A 119 0.32 -6.08 -33.84
N GLN A 120 -0.79 -5.95 -33.11
CA GLN A 120 -1.43 -4.67 -32.84
C GLN A 120 -1.57 -4.44 -31.32
N PRO A 121 -1.23 -3.24 -30.81
CA PRO A 121 -1.39 -2.95 -29.39
C PRO A 121 -2.87 -3.02 -29.01
N PRO A 122 -3.19 -3.49 -27.79
CA PRO A 122 -4.58 -3.55 -27.33
C PRO A 122 -5.18 -2.13 -27.27
N ARG A 123 -6.36 -1.96 -27.89
CA ARG A 123 -7.05 -0.67 -27.96
C ARG A 123 -7.68 -0.23 -26.63
N ASP A 124 -7.84 -1.15 -25.69
CA ASP A 124 -8.49 -0.97 -24.38
C ASP A 124 -7.51 -1.28 -23.24
N ALA A 125 -6.54 -0.40 -23.03
CA ALA A 125 -5.66 -0.47 -21.85
C ALA A 125 -6.46 -0.39 -20.53
N GLN A 126 -7.63 0.23 -20.52
CA GLN A 126 -8.51 0.31 -19.35
C GLN A 126 -9.09 -1.05 -18.91
N LYS A 127 -9.18 -2.06 -19.79
CA LYS A 127 -9.61 -3.42 -19.37
C LYS A 127 -8.53 -4.21 -18.63
N LEU A 128 -7.28 -3.78 -18.73
CA LEU A 128 -6.16 -4.33 -17.97
C LEU A 128 -6.05 -3.70 -16.56
N LEU A 129 -6.55 -2.48 -16.40
CA LEU A 129 -6.49 -1.69 -15.16
C LEU A 129 -7.47 -2.14 -14.03
N PRO A 130 -8.67 -2.69 -14.27
CA PRO A 130 -9.59 -3.06 -13.18
C PRO A 130 -9.03 -4.09 -12.19
N ARG A 131 -8.04 -4.87 -12.62
CA ARG A 131 -7.33 -5.80 -11.72
C ARG A 131 -6.28 -5.11 -10.85
N LEU A 132 -5.82 -3.92 -11.23
CA LEU A 132 -4.86 -3.12 -10.47
C LEU A 132 -5.51 -2.37 -9.31
N ASP A 133 -6.76 -1.95 -9.45
CA ASP A 133 -7.52 -1.29 -8.38
C ASP A 133 -7.81 -2.22 -7.19
N ASN A 134 -7.80 -3.54 -7.42
CA ASN A 134 -7.95 -4.55 -6.36
C ASN A 134 -6.62 -4.96 -5.71
N LEU A 135 -5.48 -4.50 -6.22
CA LEU A 135 -4.14 -4.82 -5.73
C LEU A 135 -3.51 -3.71 -4.88
N ALA A 136 -4.22 -2.60 -4.68
CA ALA A 136 -3.84 -1.67 -3.63
C ALA A 136 -3.96 -2.41 -2.28
N PRO A 137 -2.87 -2.54 -1.48
CA PRO A 137 -3.02 -3.11 -0.15
C PRO A 137 -4.11 -2.31 0.55
N ALA A 138 -5.08 -3.03 1.06
CA ALA A 138 -6.11 -2.45 1.90
C ALA A 138 -5.43 -1.92 3.16
N LEU A 139 -4.98 -0.72 3.07
CA LEU A 139 -4.93 0.13 4.23
C LEU A 139 -6.40 0.27 4.62
N GLY A 140 -6.81 -0.49 5.64
CA GLY A 140 -8.09 -0.24 6.27
C GLY A 140 -8.26 1.27 6.33
N GLU A 141 -9.44 1.77 6.01
CA GLU A 141 -9.79 3.19 6.03
C GLU A 141 -9.52 3.79 7.42
N ASP A 142 -8.25 3.92 7.78
CA ASP A 142 -7.80 5.04 8.54
C ASP A 142 -7.83 6.20 7.54
N SER A 143 -9.00 6.76 7.40
CA SER A 143 -9.21 8.09 6.91
C SER A 143 -8.40 8.99 7.83
N GLY A 144 -7.11 9.13 7.53
CA GLY A 144 -6.32 10.22 8.05
C GLY A 144 -7.13 11.44 7.69
N ASP A 145 -7.74 12.03 8.71
CA ASP A 145 -8.66 13.13 8.54
C ASP A 145 -7.87 14.24 7.85
N LEU A 146 -8.25 14.60 6.60
CA LEU A 146 -7.66 15.73 5.90
C LEU A 146 -7.74 17.02 6.72
N CYS A 147 -8.59 17.05 7.74
CA CYS A 147 -8.61 18.11 8.73
C CYS A 147 -7.24 18.30 9.43
N ALA A 148 -6.46 17.22 9.60
CA ALA A 148 -5.10 17.30 10.18
C ALA A 148 -4.09 17.98 9.24
N LEU A 149 -4.37 18.00 7.94
CA LEU A 149 -3.54 18.66 6.91
C LEU A 149 -4.03 20.08 6.60
N LEU A 150 -5.19 20.46 7.13
CA LEU A 150 -5.80 21.75 6.86
C LEU A 150 -5.00 22.87 7.53
N ASN A 151 -4.37 23.69 6.73
CA ASN A 151 -3.82 24.96 7.17
C ASN A 151 -4.86 26.04 6.91
N GLU A 152 -5.54 26.47 7.98
CA GLU A 152 -6.52 27.57 7.91
C GLU A 152 -5.78 28.87 7.59
N GLN A 153 -5.73 29.19 6.32
CA GLN A 153 -5.04 30.35 5.79
C GLN A 153 -6.04 31.25 5.06
N GLN A 154 -5.91 32.54 5.26
CA GLN A 154 -6.75 33.50 4.54
C GLN A 154 -6.47 33.42 3.04
N ALA A 155 -7.53 33.40 2.25
CA ALA A 155 -7.47 33.52 0.80
C ALA A 155 -7.71 34.97 0.40
N VAL A 156 -7.42 35.31 -0.86
CA VAL A 156 -7.63 36.66 -1.41
C VAL A 156 -8.66 36.63 -2.53
N PRO A 157 -9.52 37.67 -2.65
CA PRO A 157 -10.39 37.84 -3.80
C PRO A 157 -9.59 38.02 -5.09
N GLN A 158 -10.15 37.60 -6.23
CA GLN A 158 -9.48 37.65 -7.54
C GLN A 158 -9.15 39.08 -8.03
N ASP A 159 -9.86 40.10 -7.53
CA ASP A 159 -9.67 41.49 -7.83
C ASP A 159 -8.68 42.22 -6.91
N THR A 160 -8.13 41.52 -5.89
CA THR A 160 -7.13 42.05 -4.96
C THR A 160 -5.93 42.61 -5.74
N PRO A 161 -5.49 43.86 -5.46
CA PRO A 161 -4.31 44.43 -6.10
C PRO A 161 -3.04 43.60 -5.79
N ILE A 162 -2.20 43.38 -6.80
CA ILE A 162 -0.95 42.60 -6.68
C ILE A 162 -0.05 43.15 -5.58
N ALA A 163 0.00 44.48 -5.38
CA ALA A 163 0.76 45.13 -4.32
C ALA A 163 0.35 44.60 -2.92
N MET A 164 -0.95 44.44 -2.67
CA MET A 164 -1.45 43.92 -1.38
C MET A 164 -1.06 42.45 -1.15
N VAL A 165 -1.10 41.64 -2.19
CA VAL A 165 -0.68 40.24 -2.12
C VAL A 165 0.83 40.17 -1.84
N LEU A 166 1.63 41.04 -2.46
CA LEU A 166 3.06 41.13 -2.19
C LEU A 166 3.36 41.56 -0.76
N GLU A 167 2.60 42.50 -0.21
CA GLU A 167 2.70 42.92 1.20
C GLU A 167 2.32 41.79 2.15
N ALA A 168 1.28 41.02 1.86
CA ALA A 168 0.92 39.85 2.65
C ALA A 168 2.06 38.82 2.69
N PHE A 169 2.70 38.55 1.56
CA PHE A 169 3.88 37.67 1.52
C PHE A 169 5.09 38.24 2.25
N ARG A 170 5.28 39.59 2.26
CA ARG A 170 6.37 40.23 3.01
C ARG A 170 6.13 40.21 4.51
N ALA A 171 4.87 40.42 4.94
CA ALA A 171 4.50 40.43 6.34
C ALA A 171 4.60 39.04 7.01
N GLN A 172 4.42 37.98 6.25
CA GLN A 172 4.43 36.60 6.75
C GLN A 172 5.49 35.77 6.02
N ALA A 173 6.66 35.59 6.64
CA ALA A 173 7.78 34.85 6.03
C ALA A 173 7.44 33.40 5.68
N ASN A 174 6.57 32.76 6.46
CA ASN A 174 6.18 31.36 6.28
C ASN A 174 5.04 31.15 5.25
N LEU A 175 4.51 32.25 4.69
CA LEU A 175 3.46 32.20 3.70
C LEU A 175 4.04 31.94 2.32
N ASN A 176 3.86 30.74 1.77
CA ASN A 176 4.41 30.35 0.46
C ASN A 176 3.40 30.48 -0.68
N SER A 177 2.12 30.28 -0.38
CA SER A 177 1.06 30.29 -1.37
C SER A 177 -0.20 30.96 -0.80
N LEU A 178 -1.02 31.53 -1.68
CA LEU A 178 -2.34 32.09 -1.36
C LEU A 178 -3.36 31.58 -2.37
N ALA A 179 -4.49 31.09 -1.88
CA ALA A 179 -5.63 30.76 -2.74
C ALA A 179 -6.33 32.06 -3.19
N VAL A 180 -6.79 32.06 -4.43
CA VAL A 180 -7.55 33.16 -5.02
C VAL A 180 -8.98 32.70 -5.21
N LEU A 181 -9.93 33.46 -4.70
CA LEU A 181 -11.35 33.11 -4.69
C LEU A 181 -12.20 34.05 -5.57
N ASP A 182 -13.29 33.49 -6.05
CA ASP A 182 -14.38 34.29 -6.65
C ASP A 182 -15.34 34.86 -5.59
N ASP A 183 -16.38 35.57 -6.05
CA ASP A 183 -17.43 36.14 -5.19
C ASP A 183 -18.26 35.07 -4.44
N ARG A 184 -18.19 33.78 -4.88
CA ARG A 184 -18.90 32.64 -4.29
C ARG A 184 -18.06 31.88 -3.31
N GLN A 185 -16.85 32.39 -2.98
CA GLN A 185 -15.85 31.70 -2.14
C GLN A 185 -15.35 30.37 -2.74
N GLN A 186 -15.39 30.27 -4.08
CA GLN A 186 -14.83 29.11 -4.79
C GLN A 186 -13.41 29.46 -5.25
N PRO A 187 -12.46 28.52 -5.16
CA PRO A 187 -11.10 28.75 -5.62
C PRO A 187 -11.06 28.83 -7.15
N VAL A 188 -10.49 29.92 -7.67
CA VAL A 188 -10.30 30.17 -9.10
C VAL A 188 -8.83 30.21 -9.50
N GLY A 189 -7.93 30.20 -8.52
CA GLY A 189 -6.50 30.18 -8.76
C GLY A 189 -5.69 30.05 -7.47
N ILE A 190 -4.38 29.93 -7.63
CA ILE A 190 -3.39 29.96 -6.57
C ILE A 190 -2.24 30.88 -6.97
N VAL A 191 -1.66 31.58 -6.00
CA VAL A 191 -0.48 32.41 -6.19
C VAL A 191 0.63 31.89 -5.31
N HIS A 192 1.78 31.56 -5.90
CA HIS A 192 2.97 31.16 -5.17
C HIS A 192 3.92 32.35 -5.02
N ARG A 193 4.52 32.51 -3.85
CA ARG A 193 5.47 33.58 -3.54
C ARG A 193 6.58 33.67 -4.58
N HIS A 194 7.23 32.54 -4.91
CA HIS A 194 8.33 32.51 -5.87
C HIS A 194 7.88 32.97 -7.26
N SER A 195 6.74 32.47 -7.77
CA SER A 195 6.20 32.83 -9.10
C SER A 195 5.84 34.31 -9.18
N LEU A 196 5.26 34.86 -8.12
CA LEU A 196 4.94 36.28 -8.04
C LEU A 196 6.23 37.14 -8.00
N SER A 197 7.23 36.71 -7.20
CA SER A 197 8.52 37.39 -7.12
C SER A 197 9.24 37.39 -8.47
N ASP A 198 9.29 36.25 -9.16
CA ASP A 198 9.93 36.11 -10.48
C ASP A 198 9.22 37.00 -11.55
N ALA A 199 7.88 37.05 -11.50
CA ALA A 199 7.12 37.89 -12.41
C ALA A 199 7.43 39.39 -12.21
N LEU A 200 7.69 39.79 -10.95
CA LEU A 200 7.94 41.19 -10.59
C LEU A 200 9.42 41.60 -10.67
N LEU A 201 10.35 40.64 -10.84
CA LEU A 201 11.78 40.92 -11.07
C LEU A 201 12.09 41.53 -12.44
N LYS A 202 11.15 41.44 -13.38
CA LYS A 202 11.29 42.04 -14.71
C LYS A 202 11.31 43.58 -14.62
N PRO A 203 12.14 44.28 -15.44
CA PRO A 203 12.19 45.74 -15.44
C PRO A 203 10.78 46.35 -15.61
N PHE A 204 10.46 47.31 -14.76
CA PHE A 204 9.19 48.07 -14.75
C PHE A 204 7.93 47.22 -14.41
N ALA A 205 8.09 45.93 -14.09
CA ALA A 205 6.95 45.04 -13.80
C ALA A 205 6.19 45.51 -12.56
N THR A 206 6.85 45.95 -11.52
CA THR A 206 6.22 46.45 -10.30
C THR A 206 5.33 47.64 -10.57
N ASP A 207 5.78 48.63 -11.36
CA ASP A 207 5.00 49.81 -11.70
C ASP A 207 3.80 49.49 -12.60
N LEU A 208 3.95 48.52 -13.50
CA LEU A 208 2.90 48.11 -14.44
C LEU A 208 1.83 47.22 -13.78
N PHE A 209 2.20 46.40 -12.82
CA PHE A 209 1.31 45.37 -12.27
C PHE A 209 0.84 45.62 -10.84
N ALA A 210 1.48 46.51 -10.05
CA ALA A 210 1.15 46.73 -8.64
C ALA A 210 -0.35 46.98 -8.38
N ARG A 211 -1.00 47.78 -9.23
CA ARG A 211 -2.43 48.11 -9.12
C ARG A 211 -3.36 47.18 -9.89
N LYS A 212 -2.82 46.19 -10.60
CA LYS A 212 -3.63 45.22 -11.35
C LYS A 212 -4.15 44.14 -10.42
N PRO A 213 -5.31 43.52 -10.74
CA PRO A 213 -5.85 42.44 -9.94
C PRO A 213 -4.95 41.20 -10.02
N ILE A 214 -4.94 40.43 -8.92
CA ILE A 214 -4.10 39.22 -8.79
C ILE A 214 -4.46 38.13 -9.81
N SER A 215 -5.70 38.14 -10.32
CA SER A 215 -6.15 37.27 -11.41
C SER A 215 -5.26 37.33 -12.66
N ARG A 216 -4.45 38.39 -12.84
CA ARG A 216 -3.49 38.50 -13.94
C ARG A 216 -2.22 37.67 -13.78
N LEU A 217 -1.84 37.33 -12.55
CA LEU A 217 -0.59 36.62 -12.22
C LEU A 217 -0.82 35.32 -11.43
N MET A 218 -2.07 35.00 -11.08
CA MET A 218 -2.39 33.71 -10.45
C MET A 218 -2.22 32.56 -11.44
N SER A 219 -1.94 31.37 -10.94
CA SER A 219 -2.04 30.12 -11.68
C SER A 219 -3.48 29.64 -11.63
N SER A 220 -4.09 29.40 -12.80
CA SER A 220 -5.42 28.77 -12.92
C SER A 220 -5.31 27.23 -12.91
N ASP A 221 -4.12 26.70 -13.10
CA ASP A 221 -3.85 25.27 -13.02
C ASP A 221 -3.37 24.95 -11.58
N PHE A 222 -4.30 24.54 -10.73
CA PHE A 222 -4.07 24.21 -9.33
C PHE A 222 -4.80 22.91 -8.98
N LEU A 223 -4.36 22.22 -7.93
CA LEU A 223 -5.07 21.07 -7.38
C LEU A 223 -6.01 21.52 -6.28
N ALA A 224 -7.28 21.20 -6.43
CA ALA A 224 -8.27 21.29 -5.37
C ALA A 224 -8.72 19.90 -4.94
N VAL A 225 -8.76 19.68 -3.64
CA VAL A 225 -9.11 18.39 -3.02
C VAL A 225 -10.27 18.63 -2.07
N ASP A 226 -11.31 17.82 -2.13
CA ASP A 226 -12.39 17.88 -1.14
C ASP A 226 -11.95 17.27 0.18
N ILE A 227 -12.33 17.88 1.30
CA ILE A 227 -11.97 17.45 2.66
C ILE A 227 -12.45 16.01 2.96
N GLY A 228 -13.42 15.51 2.22
CA GLY A 228 -13.93 14.14 2.30
C GLY A 228 -13.06 13.09 1.58
N HIS A 229 -12.03 13.52 0.83
CA HIS A 229 -11.12 12.54 0.21
C HIS A 229 -10.25 11.84 1.25
N SER A 230 -9.92 10.57 0.98
CA SER A 230 -8.95 9.84 1.79
C SER A 230 -7.52 10.33 1.52
N LEU A 231 -6.63 10.15 2.50
CA LEU A 231 -5.21 10.49 2.37
C LEU A 231 -4.56 9.79 1.15
N GLN A 232 -5.01 8.57 0.83
CA GLN A 232 -4.55 7.83 -0.35
C GLN A 232 -4.99 8.48 -1.67
N GLN A 233 -6.24 8.94 -1.75
CA GLN A 233 -6.72 9.68 -2.92
C GLN A 233 -5.93 10.96 -3.11
N VAL A 234 -5.67 11.70 -2.03
CA VAL A 234 -4.82 12.90 -2.07
C VAL A 234 -3.41 12.58 -2.54
N SER A 235 -2.79 11.53 -2.00
CA SER A 235 -1.46 11.09 -2.41
C SER A 235 -1.39 10.76 -3.90
N ARG A 236 -2.39 10.04 -4.43
CA ARG A 236 -2.49 9.74 -5.89
C ARG A 236 -2.62 11.00 -6.72
N LEU A 237 -3.48 11.93 -6.31
CA LEU A 237 -3.66 13.20 -7.01
C LEU A 237 -2.37 14.04 -7.01
N LEU A 238 -1.64 14.07 -5.90
CA LEU A 238 -0.36 14.77 -5.80
C LEU A 238 0.71 14.14 -6.68
N THR A 239 0.80 12.80 -6.70
CA THR A 239 1.80 12.07 -7.52
C THR A 239 1.49 12.09 -9.01
N SER A 240 0.25 12.32 -9.42
CA SER A 240 -0.14 12.47 -10.82
C SER A 240 0.21 13.84 -11.43
N ARG A 241 0.64 14.80 -10.61
CA ARG A 241 1.03 16.15 -11.06
C ARG A 241 2.34 16.12 -11.85
N ALA A 242 2.47 17.09 -12.77
CA ALA A 242 3.73 17.33 -13.48
C ALA A 242 4.87 17.57 -12.46
N ARG A 243 6.06 17.00 -12.70
CA ARG A 243 7.20 17.01 -11.80
C ARG A 243 7.57 18.41 -11.25
N GLN A 244 7.39 19.44 -12.07
CA GLN A 244 7.68 20.84 -11.70
C GLN A 244 6.72 21.39 -10.64
N ARG A 245 5.58 20.71 -10.39
CA ARG A 245 4.52 21.15 -9.48
C ARG A 245 4.30 20.18 -8.30
N MET A 246 5.16 19.19 -8.16
CA MET A 246 5.03 18.20 -7.09
C MET A 246 5.14 18.81 -5.68
N GLU A 247 5.86 19.93 -5.54
CA GLU A 247 6.08 20.60 -4.25
C GLU A 247 5.09 21.75 -4.00
N GLU A 248 4.23 22.08 -4.99
CA GLU A 248 3.26 23.17 -4.84
C GLU A 248 2.14 22.79 -3.87
N ASP A 249 1.77 23.74 -3.02
CA ASP A 249 0.61 23.62 -2.13
C ASP A 249 -0.66 23.34 -2.94
N PHE A 250 -1.64 22.69 -2.32
CA PHE A 250 -2.93 22.40 -2.91
C PHE A 250 -4.05 23.00 -2.08
N ILE A 251 -5.19 23.22 -2.71
CA ILE A 251 -6.36 23.83 -2.08
C ILE A 251 -7.24 22.72 -1.49
N ILE A 252 -7.67 22.90 -0.23
CA ILE A 252 -8.65 22.03 0.42
C ILE A 252 -10.00 22.72 0.37
N THR A 253 -11.02 22.00 -0.11
CA THR A 253 -12.39 22.49 -0.25
C THR A 253 -13.36 21.62 0.52
N ARG A 254 -14.53 22.18 0.84
CA ARG A 254 -15.69 21.45 1.33
C ARG A 254 -16.87 21.80 0.43
N GLN A 255 -17.37 20.83 -0.33
CA GLN A 255 -18.43 21.05 -1.32
C GLN A 255 -18.11 22.20 -2.30
N GLY A 256 -16.85 22.26 -2.77
CA GLY A 256 -16.37 23.27 -3.71
C GLY A 256 -16.03 24.63 -3.09
N ARG A 257 -16.29 24.87 -1.81
CA ARG A 257 -15.91 26.10 -1.11
C ARG A 257 -14.55 25.97 -0.47
N TYR A 258 -13.79 27.03 -0.47
CA TYR A 258 -12.46 27.08 0.16
C TYR A 258 -12.52 26.83 1.66
N CYS A 259 -11.63 25.94 2.15
CA CYS A 259 -11.43 25.71 3.57
C CYS A 259 -10.02 26.12 4.02
N GLY A 260 -9.01 25.92 3.16
CA GLY A 260 -7.63 26.22 3.48
C GLY A 260 -6.67 25.62 2.46
N LEU A 261 -5.38 25.62 2.78
CA LEU A 261 -4.32 25.03 1.97
C LEU A 261 -3.78 23.77 2.63
N GLY A 262 -3.40 22.80 1.81
CA GLY A 262 -2.61 21.64 2.23
C GLY A 262 -1.20 21.73 1.64
N ARG A 263 -0.19 21.35 2.43
CA ARG A 263 1.20 21.29 1.97
C ARG A 263 1.58 19.84 1.68
N VAL A 264 2.25 19.61 0.57
CA VAL A 264 2.71 18.27 0.16
C VAL A 264 3.61 17.64 1.24
N ILE A 265 4.45 18.46 1.88
CA ILE A 265 5.34 17.96 2.94
C ILE A 265 4.57 17.40 4.16
N ASP A 266 3.41 17.99 4.50
CA ASP A 266 2.60 17.53 5.61
C ASP A 266 1.88 16.22 5.26
N VAL A 267 1.45 16.05 4.01
CA VAL A 267 0.93 14.76 3.49
C VAL A 267 1.99 13.67 3.60
N LEU A 268 3.22 13.95 3.17
CA LEU A 268 4.32 12.99 3.24
C LEU A 268 4.68 12.62 4.69
N LYS A 269 4.70 13.60 5.61
CA LYS A 269 4.92 13.34 7.04
C LYS A 269 3.84 12.45 7.61
N LEU A 270 2.57 12.77 7.35
CA LEU A 270 1.45 11.99 7.86
C LEU A 270 1.46 10.56 7.33
N ILE A 271 1.72 10.37 6.02
CA ILE A 271 1.86 9.03 5.43
C ILE A 271 3.01 8.26 6.09
N THR A 272 4.14 8.93 6.31
CA THR A 272 5.31 8.30 6.94
C THR A 272 5.01 7.90 8.38
N GLU A 273 4.37 8.77 9.15
CA GLU A 273 3.96 8.49 10.53
C GLU A 273 2.98 7.31 10.61
N LEU A 274 1.97 7.29 9.72
CA LEU A 274 1.02 6.17 9.63
C LEU A 274 1.73 4.86 9.28
N LYS A 275 2.65 4.87 8.32
CA LYS A 275 3.44 3.67 7.96
C LYS A 275 4.32 3.19 9.12
N ILE A 276 4.97 4.11 9.85
CA ILE A 276 5.77 3.77 11.03
C ILE A 276 4.88 3.17 12.13
N GLN A 277 3.70 3.73 12.36
CA GLN A 277 2.75 3.18 13.34
C GLN A 277 2.24 1.81 12.94
N GLN A 278 1.87 1.61 11.67
CA GLN A 278 1.47 0.30 11.15
C GLN A 278 2.58 -0.75 11.33
N ALA A 279 3.82 -0.41 10.95
CA ALA A 279 4.96 -1.31 11.13
C ALA A 279 5.24 -1.65 12.61
N ARG A 280 5.07 -0.67 13.52
CA ARG A 280 5.23 -0.90 14.96
C ARG A 280 4.17 -1.80 15.57
N HIS A 281 2.98 -1.79 15.03
CA HIS A 281 1.82 -2.53 15.54
C HIS A 281 1.54 -3.82 14.76
N ALA A 282 2.30 -4.10 13.69
CA ALA A 282 2.23 -5.37 12.98
C ALA A 282 2.92 -6.50 13.77
N ASN A 283 2.44 -7.71 13.60
CA ASN A 283 3.14 -8.89 14.09
C ASN A 283 4.48 -9.06 13.32
N PRO A 284 5.62 -9.18 13.99
CA PRO A 284 6.93 -9.18 13.34
C PRO A 284 7.18 -10.40 12.42
N LEU A 285 6.46 -11.52 12.63
CA LEU A 285 6.61 -12.72 11.81
C LEU A 285 5.72 -12.65 10.56
N THR A 286 4.41 -12.40 10.74
CA THR A 286 3.43 -12.48 9.65
C THR A 286 3.13 -11.14 8.97
N LEU A 287 3.58 -10.04 9.57
CA LEU A 287 3.28 -8.65 9.17
C LEU A 287 1.79 -8.29 9.19
N LEU A 288 0.94 -9.20 9.67
CA LEU A 288 -0.48 -8.90 9.89
C LEU A 288 -0.65 -7.90 11.04
N PRO A 289 -1.73 -7.10 11.05
CA PRO A 289 -2.10 -6.23 12.16
C PRO A 289 -2.06 -6.96 13.51
N GLY A 290 -1.34 -6.41 14.49
CA GLY A 290 -1.22 -6.96 15.83
C GLY A 290 -2.30 -6.46 16.79
N ASN A 291 -2.05 -6.59 18.10
CA ASN A 291 -3.07 -6.34 19.14
C ASN A 291 -3.68 -4.93 19.11
N VAL A 292 -2.88 -3.88 18.86
CA VAL A 292 -3.40 -2.49 18.87
C VAL A 292 -4.39 -2.25 17.72
N PRO A 293 -4.07 -2.53 16.44
CA PRO A 293 -5.04 -2.46 15.35
C PRO A 293 -6.27 -3.36 15.54
N ILE A 294 -6.10 -4.55 16.13
CA ILE A 294 -7.20 -5.46 16.45
C ILE A 294 -8.20 -4.77 17.40
N GLN A 295 -7.72 -4.21 18.51
CA GLN A 295 -8.57 -3.52 19.48
C GLN A 295 -9.28 -2.30 18.86
N GLN A 296 -8.57 -1.53 18.04
CA GLN A 296 -9.16 -0.40 17.31
C GLN A 296 -10.26 -0.86 16.34
N CYS A 297 -10.03 -1.96 15.62
CA CYS A 297 -11.01 -2.55 14.72
C CYS A 297 -12.28 -2.97 15.47
N LEU A 298 -12.15 -3.71 16.58
CA LEU A 298 -13.28 -4.15 17.40
C LEU A 298 -14.07 -2.96 17.98
N ALA A 299 -13.37 -1.94 18.49
CA ALA A 299 -14.01 -0.73 19.01
C ALA A 299 -14.81 0.01 17.93
N ARG A 300 -14.23 0.17 16.71
CA ARG A 300 -14.88 0.80 15.56
C ARG A 300 -16.11 0.01 15.10
N LEU A 301 -16.00 -1.31 15.08
CA LEU A 301 -17.10 -2.21 14.71
C LEU A 301 -18.33 -1.99 15.63
N LEU A 302 -18.09 -1.93 16.92
CA LEU A 302 -19.15 -1.67 17.92
C LEU A 302 -19.77 -0.27 17.77
N GLN A 303 -18.93 0.76 17.50
CA GLN A 303 -19.42 2.12 17.26
C GLN A 303 -20.26 2.24 15.99
N GLN A 304 -19.91 1.52 14.94
CA GLN A 304 -20.66 1.55 13.68
C GLN A 304 -22.01 0.82 13.77
N GLY A 305 -22.17 -0.08 14.73
CA GLY A 305 -23.41 -0.84 14.91
C GLY A 305 -23.79 -1.67 13.69
N ARG A 306 -22.82 -2.18 12.93
CA ARG A 306 -23.07 -3.00 11.74
C ARG A 306 -23.08 -4.47 12.10
N GLU A 307 -23.96 -5.23 11.42
CA GLU A 307 -23.92 -6.67 11.48
C GLU A 307 -22.59 -7.20 10.94
N SER A 308 -21.92 -8.05 11.72
CA SER A 308 -20.57 -8.54 11.41
C SER A 308 -20.30 -9.85 12.12
N VAL A 309 -19.28 -10.56 11.66
CA VAL A 309 -18.86 -11.85 12.21
C VAL A 309 -17.42 -11.74 12.66
N VAL A 310 -17.19 -11.91 13.95
CA VAL A 310 -15.85 -11.90 14.56
C VAL A 310 -15.40 -13.33 14.78
N CYS A 311 -14.27 -13.72 14.16
CA CYS A 311 -13.74 -15.08 14.22
C CYS A 311 -12.38 -15.09 14.91
N TYR A 312 -12.23 -15.93 15.93
CA TYR A 312 -10.94 -16.27 16.52
C TYR A 312 -10.46 -17.60 15.93
N VAL A 313 -9.32 -17.59 15.28
CA VAL A 313 -8.73 -18.75 14.60
C VAL A 313 -7.50 -19.20 15.37
N ASP A 314 -7.39 -20.50 15.60
CA ASP A 314 -6.31 -21.13 16.33
C ASP A 314 -5.87 -22.43 15.61
N ILE A 315 -4.58 -22.72 15.60
CA ILE A 315 -4.05 -23.92 14.96
C ILE A 315 -4.02 -25.08 15.97
N ASP A 316 -4.79 -26.12 15.67
CA ASP A 316 -4.81 -27.32 16.50
C ASP A 316 -3.47 -28.07 16.44
N SER A 317 -3.07 -28.64 17.56
CA SER A 317 -1.82 -29.41 17.69
C SER A 317 -0.53 -28.62 17.35
N PHE A 318 -0.57 -27.27 17.32
CA PHE A 318 0.58 -26.46 16.92
C PHE A 318 1.79 -26.60 17.86
N LYS A 319 1.56 -26.63 19.19
CA LYS A 319 2.63 -26.83 20.15
C LYS A 319 3.28 -28.23 20.03
N PRO A 320 2.54 -29.35 20.01
CA PRO A 320 3.10 -30.67 19.71
C PRO A 320 3.86 -30.77 18.39
N PHE A 321 3.40 -30.04 17.37
CA PHE A 321 4.08 -29.93 16.08
C PHE A 321 5.44 -29.22 16.24
N ASN A 322 5.50 -28.07 16.93
CA ASN A 322 6.75 -27.36 17.22
C ASN A 322 7.73 -28.19 18.02
N ASP A 323 7.23 -28.95 19.01
CA ASP A 323 8.05 -29.81 19.85
C ASP A 323 8.69 -30.96 19.02
N LEU A 324 8.03 -31.43 17.95
CA LEU A 324 8.54 -32.47 17.06
C LEU A 324 9.39 -31.95 15.91
N TYR A 325 8.94 -30.88 15.24
CA TYR A 325 9.53 -30.39 13.99
C TYR A 325 10.45 -29.17 14.17
N GLY A 326 10.40 -28.55 15.35
CA GLY A 326 11.13 -27.32 15.68
C GLY A 326 10.38 -26.05 15.39
N TYR A 327 10.70 -24.99 16.13
CA TYR A 327 10.03 -23.68 16.02
C TYR A 327 10.18 -23.04 14.65
N ALA A 328 11.32 -23.18 13.97
CA ALA A 328 11.50 -22.63 12.63
C ALA A 328 10.45 -23.17 11.63
N ARG A 329 10.10 -24.47 11.78
CA ARG A 329 9.05 -25.06 10.94
C ARG A 329 7.65 -24.64 11.36
N GLY A 330 7.44 -24.35 12.64
CA GLY A 330 6.22 -23.71 13.11
C GLY A 330 6.05 -22.30 12.56
N ASP A 331 7.12 -21.51 12.50
CA ASP A 331 7.11 -20.19 11.88
C ASP A 331 6.73 -20.27 10.40
N GLU A 332 7.23 -21.27 9.66
CA GLU A 332 6.82 -21.53 8.27
C GLU A 332 5.32 -21.84 8.15
N VAL A 333 4.73 -22.55 9.12
CA VAL A 333 3.28 -22.81 9.16
C VAL A 333 2.49 -21.52 9.38
N LEU A 334 2.93 -20.65 10.31
CA LEU A 334 2.30 -19.35 10.55
C LEU A 334 2.40 -18.44 9.31
N LEU A 335 3.56 -18.41 8.66
CA LEU A 335 3.78 -17.70 7.39
C LEU A 335 2.95 -18.26 6.23
N CYS A 336 2.58 -19.53 6.29
CA CYS A 336 1.68 -20.16 5.33
C CYS A 336 0.21 -19.81 5.60
N LEU A 337 -0.21 -19.73 6.86
CA LEU A 337 -1.59 -19.41 7.22
C LEU A 337 -1.95 -17.94 6.93
N ALA A 338 -1.02 -17.01 7.12
CA ALA A 338 -1.28 -15.58 6.95
C ALA A 338 -1.78 -15.20 5.53
N PRO A 339 -1.19 -15.66 4.43
CA PRO A 339 -1.75 -15.49 3.08
C PRO A 339 -3.12 -16.13 2.92
N CYS A 340 -3.32 -17.37 3.41
CA CYS A 340 -4.62 -18.03 3.34
C CYS A 340 -5.74 -17.20 4.00
N LEU A 341 -5.44 -16.56 5.13
CA LEU A 341 -6.37 -15.66 5.81
C LEU A 341 -6.64 -14.41 4.96
N ASN A 342 -5.59 -13.78 4.41
CA ASN A 342 -5.72 -12.59 3.57
C ASN A 342 -6.53 -12.82 2.30
N GLU A 343 -6.41 -13.98 1.67
CA GLU A 343 -7.19 -14.34 0.48
C GLU A 343 -8.69 -14.51 0.76
N ARG A 344 -9.08 -14.69 2.02
CA ARG A 344 -10.47 -14.90 2.44
C ARG A 344 -11.13 -13.65 3.00
N VAL A 345 -10.45 -12.51 3.03
CA VAL A 345 -10.98 -11.21 3.47
C VAL A 345 -11.19 -10.28 2.29
N ASP A 346 -12.26 -9.52 2.32
CA ASP A 346 -12.47 -8.40 1.41
C ASP A 346 -11.82 -7.17 2.04
N PRO A 347 -10.74 -6.65 1.45
CA PRO A 347 -9.99 -5.56 2.04
C PRO A 347 -10.80 -4.29 2.30
N SER A 348 -11.90 -4.07 1.60
CA SER A 348 -12.73 -2.87 1.73
C SER A 348 -13.65 -2.87 2.95
N ARG A 349 -13.92 -4.05 3.53
CA ARG A 349 -14.93 -4.21 4.59
C ARG A 349 -14.55 -5.17 5.71
N ASP A 350 -13.61 -6.05 5.45
CA ASP A 350 -13.20 -7.09 6.39
C ASP A 350 -11.85 -6.73 7.03
N PHE A 351 -11.45 -7.51 8.05
CA PHE A 351 -10.18 -7.30 8.74
C PHE A 351 -9.56 -8.64 9.12
N VAL A 352 -8.22 -8.71 9.06
CA VAL A 352 -7.43 -9.83 9.57
C VAL A 352 -6.34 -9.30 10.50
N GLY A 353 -6.07 -10.02 11.59
CA GLY A 353 -5.02 -9.69 12.54
C GLY A 353 -4.38 -10.92 13.14
N HIS A 354 -3.15 -10.78 13.63
CA HIS A 354 -2.39 -11.81 14.33
C HIS A 354 -2.17 -11.39 15.78
N ILE A 355 -2.84 -12.06 16.71
CA ILE A 355 -2.79 -11.75 18.14
C ILE A 355 -1.43 -12.15 18.73
N GLY A 356 -0.94 -13.34 18.36
CA GLY A 356 0.35 -13.88 18.78
C GLY A 356 0.32 -15.41 18.89
N GLY A 357 1.50 -16.04 18.74
CA GLY A 357 1.60 -17.49 18.68
C GLY A 357 0.81 -18.08 17.51
N ASP A 358 -0.15 -18.93 17.79
CA ASP A 358 -1.05 -19.59 16.85
C ASP A 358 -2.45 -18.93 16.75
N ASP A 359 -2.64 -17.74 17.40
CA ASP A 359 -3.91 -17.04 17.50
C ASP A 359 -4.07 -15.93 16.46
N PHE A 360 -5.12 -16.01 15.63
CA PHE A 360 -5.48 -15.00 14.64
C PHE A 360 -6.92 -14.52 14.85
N LEU A 361 -7.22 -13.34 14.32
CA LEU A 361 -8.56 -12.75 14.34
C LEU A 361 -8.98 -12.37 12.93
N LEU A 362 -10.23 -12.71 12.57
CA LEU A 362 -10.90 -12.24 11.36
C LEU A 362 -12.16 -11.48 11.74
N VAL A 363 -12.45 -10.40 11.01
CA VAL A 363 -13.75 -9.75 11.02
C VAL A 363 -14.30 -9.81 9.62
N LEU A 364 -15.45 -10.42 9.45
CA LEU A 364 -16.07 -10.68 8.15
C LEU A 364 -17.47 -10.05 8.10
N GLY A 365 -17.90 -9.73 6.88
CA GLY A 365 -19.32 -9.40 6.66
C GLY A 365 -20.23 -10.60 6.92
N PRO A 366 -21.57 -10.37 7.11
CA PRO A 366 -22.52 -11.43 7.46
C PRO A 366 -22.76 -12.43 6.33
N ASP A 367 -22.40 -12.06 5.09
CA ASP A 367 -22.64 -12.90 3.90
C ASP A 367 -21.46 -13.84 3.65
N THR A 368 -21.75 -15.08 3.28
CA THR A 368 -20.76 -16.08 2.80
C THR A 368 -19.61 -16.42 3.77
N TRP A 369 -19.60 -15.92 4.99
CA TRP A 369 -18.49 -16.15 5.93
C TRP A 369 -18.24 -17.64 6.22
N ARG A 370 -19.29 -18.47 6.28
CA ARG A 370 -19.14 -19.92 6.53
C ARG A 370 -18.40 -20.62 5.38
N GLU A 371 -18.76 -20.31 4.14
CA GLU A 371 -18.10 -20.85 2.96
C GLU A 371 -16.63 -20.43 2.92
N ARG A 372 -16.37 -19.19 3.24
CA ARG A 372 -15.01 -18.62 3.30
C ARG A 372 -14.14 -19.29 4.37
N LEU A 373 -14.70 -19.59 5.55
CA LEU A 373 -13.98 -20.32 6.61
C LEU A 373 -13.75 -21.78 6.26
N ASN A 374 -14.69 -22.45 5.59
CA ASN A 374 -14.51 -23.81 5.10
C ASN A 374 -13.40 -23.88 4.04
N GLN A 375 -13.40 -22.95 3.09
CA GLN A 375 -12.35 -22.84 2.08
C GLN A 375 -10.98 -22.53 2.71
N LEU A 376 -10.93 -21.66 3.74
CA LEU A 376 -9.71 -21.39 4.50
C LEU A 376 -9.12 -22.68 5.07
N GLN A 377 -9.96 -23.54 5.66
CA GLN A 377 -9.52 -24.81 6.23
C GLN A 377 -8.97 -25.76 5.15
N GLU A 378 -9.64 -25.86 4.01
CA GLU A 378 -9.21 -26.70 2.88
C GLU A 378 -7.85 -26.24 2.35
N ASP A 379 -7.68 -24.94 2.13
CA ASP A 379 -6.42 -24.35 1.65
C ASP A 379 -5.28 -24.56 2.65
N PHE A 380 -5.55 -24.29 3.93
CA PHE A 380 -4.57 -24.48 4.98
C PHE A 380 -4.12 -25.94 5.07
N GLN A 381 -5.05 -26.89 5.08
CA GLN A 381 -4.72 -28.32 5.08
C GLN A 381 -3.92 -28.74 3.85
N ALA A 382 -4.30 -28.26 2.67
CA ALA A 382 -3.58 -28.56 1.44
C ALA A 382 -2.14 -28.05 1.49
N GLN A 383 -1.95 -26.82 1.95
CA GLN A 383 -0.62 -26.21 2.04
C GLN A 383 0.24 -26.78 3.18
N CYS A 384 -0.34 -27.18 4.31
CA CYS A 384 0.38 -27.72 5.43
C CYS A 384 1.01 -29.08 5.15
N ARG A 385 0.54 -29.83 4.14
CA ARG A 385 1.10 -31.14 3.78
C ARG A 385 2.62 -31.10 3.55
N ARG A 386 3.15 -30.04 2.99
CA ARG A 386 4.59 -29.86 2.72
C ARG A 386 5.48 -29.80 3.98
N PHE A 387 4.89 -29.56 5.15
CA PHE A 387 5.64 -29.43 6.40
C PHE A 387 5.81 -30.76 7.13
N TYR A 388 5.14 -31.83 6.67
CA TYR A 388 5.20 -33.14 7.30
C TYR A 388 6.15 -34.10 6.59
N ARG A 389 6.64 -35.11 7.34
CA ARG A 389 7.28 -36.29 6.76
C ARG A 389 6.22 -37.19 6.16
N GLU A 390 6.59 -37.93 5.11
CA GLU A 390 5.70 -38.81 4.39
C GLU A 390 4.99 -39.84 5.29
N GLU A 391 5.74 -40.39 6.26
CA GLU A 391 5.23 -41.35 7.25
C GLU A 391 4.04 -40.77 8.07
N HIS A 392 4.10 -39.48 8.45
CA HIS A 392 3.04 -38.84 9.22
C HIS A 392 1.83 -38.47 8.33
N LEU A 393 2.09 -38.15 7.06
CA LEU A 393 1.02 -37.90 6.09
C LEU A 393 0.20 -39.18 5.82
N GLN A 394 0.89 -40.32 5.67
CA GLN A 394 0.22 -41.61 5.45
C GLN A 394 -0.54 -42.09 6.68
N ALA A 395 0.00 -41.84 7.87
CA ALA A 395 -0.64 -42.18 9.15
C ALA A 395 -1.80 -41.24 9.51
N GLY A 396 -1.82 -40.01 8.95
CA GLY A 396 -2.79 -38.96 9.33
C GLY A 396 -2.56 -38.38 10.74
N CYS A 397 -1.47 -38.74 11.40
CA CYS A 397 -1.11 -38.36 12.77
C CYS A 397 0.42 -38.36 12.97
N PHE A 398 0.86 -37.70 14.05
CA PHE A 398 2.25 -37.73 14.50
C PHE A 398 2.31 -37.89 16.01
N VAL A 399 3.44 -38.47 16.52
CA VAL A 399 3.65 -38.70 17.94
C VAL A 399 4.54 -37.60 18.51
N SER A 400 4.08 -36.93 19.54
CA SER A 400 4.81 -35.87 20.24
C SER A 400 4.55 -35.95 21.76
N HIS A 401 5.02 -34.97 22.52
CA HIS A 401 4.75 -34.89 23.95
C HIS A 401 3.57 -33.93 24.24
N ASN A 402 2.67 -34.36 25.11
CA ASN A 402 1.61 -33.50 25.61
C ASN A 402 2.15 -32.51 26.67
N ARG A 403 1.31 -31.61 27.18
CA ARG A 403 1.67 -30.59 28.20
C ARG A 403 2.18 -31.18 29.50
N GLN A 404 1.97 -32.50 29.75
CA GLN A 404 2.42 -33.23 30.91
C GLN A 404 3.72 -34.05 30.66
N GLY A 405 4.29 -33.91 29.42
CA GLY A 405 5.51 -34.65 29.03
C GLY A 405 5.26 -36.09 28.62
N LYS A 406 4.01 -36.57 28.52
CA LYS A 406 3.68 -37.95 28.10
C LYS A 406 3.59 -38.01 26.58
N ARG A 407 4.13 -39.08 25.97
CA ARG A 407 3.98 -39.35 24.52
C ARG A 407 2.53 -39.63 24.19
N GLU A 408 2.03 -38.94 23.17
CA GLU A 408 0.66 -39.02 22.72
C GLU A 408 0.58 -38.80 21.18
N GLU A 409 -0.42 -39.39 20.54
CA GLU A 409 -0.69 -39.20 19.13
C GLU A 409 -1.52 -37.93 18.94
N PHE A 410 -1.11 -37.09 17.97
CA PHE A 410 -1.76 -35.88 17.60
C PHE A 410 -2.18 -35.94 16.13
N ALA A 411 -3.40 -35.49 15.82
CA ALA A 411 -3.84 -35.30 14.45
C ALA A 411 -2.99 -34.24 13.74
N LEU A 412 -2.97 -34.26 12.42
CA LEU A 412 -2.36 -33.22 11.60
C LEU A 412 -2.99 -31.87 11.92
N LEU A 413 -2.25 -30.79 11.69
CA LEU A 413 -2.70 -29.42 11.95
C LEU A 413 -4.04 -29.14 11.26
N SER A 414 -4.96 -28.57 11.99
CA SER A 414 -6.26 -28.11 11.56
C SER A 414 -6.56 -26.76 12.21
N LEU A 415 -7.67 -26.15 11.87
CA LEU A 415 -8.09 -24.88 12.48
C LEU A 415 -9.30 -25.09 13.39
N SER A 416 -9.22 -24.57 14.60
CA SER A 416 -10.36 -24.37 15.50
C SER A 416 -10.79 -22.91 15.44
N ILE A 417 -12.04 -22.65 15.09
CA ILE A 417 -12.54 -21.29 14.87
C ILE A 417 -13.73 -21.01 15.78
N GLY A 418 -13.54 -20.07 16.72
CA GLY A 418 -14.62 -19.49 17.49
C GLY A 418 -15.23 -18.32 16.74
N VAL A 419 -16.53 -18.33 16.57
CA VAL A 419 -17.29 -17.35 15.79
C VAL A 419 -18.28 -16.61 16.67
N VAL A 420 -18.26 -15.29 16.66
CA VAL A 420 -19.27 -14.44 17.30
C VAL A 420 -20.04 -13.70 16.21
N GLN A 421 -21.32 -13.97 16.10
CA GLN A 421 -22.24 -13.20 15.24
C GLN A 421 -22.69 -11.95 16.02
N LEU A 422 -22.22 -10.80 15.56
CA LEU A 422 -22.49 -9.51 16.16
C LEU A 422 -23.66 -8.84 15.47
N HIS A 423 -24.74 -8.62 16.23
CA HIS A 423 -25.93 -7.93 15.74
C HIS A 423 -25.95 -6.45 16.17
N PRO A 424 -26.53 -5.54 15.36
CA PRO A 424 -26.58 -4.11 15.65
C PRO A 424 -27.14 -3.77 17.04
N GLN A 425 -28.11 -4.56 17.50
CA GLN A 425 -28.77 -4.37 18.79
C GLN A 425 -27.84 -4.65 19.99
N SER A 426 -26.88 -5.54 19.82
CA SER A 426 -25.92 -5.94 20.85
C SER A 426 -24.70 -5.03 20.91
N CYS A 427 -24.43 -4.25 19.84
CA CYS A 427 -23.24 -3.38 19.76
C CYS A 427 -23.20 -2.31 20.86
N ALA A 428 -24.34 -1.76 21.25
CA ALA A 428 -24.42 -0.74 22.29
C ALA A 428 -24.18 -1.26 23.72
N GLN A 429 -24.24 -2.58 23.90
CA GLN A 429 -24.14 -3.24 25.21
C GLN A 429 -22.77 -3.87 25.44
N LEU A 430 -21.93 -3.96 24.41
CA LEU A 430 -20.62 -4.60 24.46
C LEU A 430 -19.50 -3.56 24.32
N ASP A 431 -18.41 -3.80 25.03
CA ASP A 431 -17.13 -3.17 24.76
C ASP A 431 -16.20 -4.12 23.98
N ALA A 432 -15.09 -3.58 23.47
CA ALA A 432 -14.13 -4.35 22.68
C ALA A 432 -13.52 -5.53 23.47
N ALA A 433 -13.33 -5.38 24.78
CA ALA A 433 -12.77 -6.43 25.64
C ALA A 433 -13.78 -7.56 25.85
N GLN A 434 -15.06 -7.22 26.06
CA GLN A 434 -16.15 -8.20 26.17
C GLN A 434 -16.34 -8.97 24.87
N LEU A 435 -16.31 -8.29 23.72
CA LEU A 435 -16.39 -8.93 22.41
C LEU A 435 -15.23 -9.90 22.16
N ALA A 436 -14.00 -9.48 22.50
CA ALA A 436 -12.81 -10.34 22.44
C ALA A 436 -12.93 -11.53 23.40
N GLY A 437 -13.50 -11.33 24.58
CA GLY A 437 -13.79 -12.38 25.57
C GLY A 437 -14.77 -13.43 25.04
N LEU A 438 -15.87 -13.01 24.41
CA LEU A 438 -16.85 -13.90 23.76
C LEU A 438 -16.18 -14.70 22.63
N ALA A 439 -15.37 -14.07 21.79
CA ALA A 439 -14.68 -14.75 20.70
C ALA A 439 -13.65 -15.76 21.23
N SER A 440 -12.95 -15.45 22.33
CA SER A 440 -12.05 -16.38 23.01
C SER A 440 -12.81 -17.57 23.63
N GLU A 441 -13.98 -17.36 24.19
CA GLU A 441 -14.84 -18.43 24.73
C GLU A 441 -15.33 -19.33 23.59
N ALA A 442 -15.81 -18.75 22.48
CA ALA A 442 -16.20 -19.50 21.30
C ALA A 442 -15.05 -20.37 20.77
N LYS A 443 -13.81 -19.83 20.71
CA LYS A 443 -12.62 -20.58 20.34
C LYS A 443 -12.37 -21.75 21.30
N ARG A 444 -12.50 -21.54 22.59
CA ARG A 444 -12.33 -22.60 23.59
C ARG A 444 -13.30 -23.77 23.38
N GLN A 445 -14.54 -23.45 23.02
CA GLN A 445 -15.55 -24.47 22.71
C GLN A 445 -15.25 -25.18 21.40
N ALA A 446 -14.75 -24.47 20.37
CA ALA A 446 -14.31 -25.08 19.13
C ALA A 446 -13.17 -26.08 19.38
N LYS A 447 -12.15 -25.72 20.16
CA LYS A 447 -11.01 -26.59 20.51
C LYS A 447 -11.39 -27.87 21.30
N ALA A 448 -12.56 -27.93 21.88
CA ALA A 448 -13.04 -29.14 22.55
C ALA A 448 -13.43 -30.25 21.55
N VAL A 449 -13.59 -29.92 20.27
CA VAL A 449 -13.92 -30.85 19.20
C VAL A 449 -12.66 -31.14 18.39
N PRO A 450 -12.17 -32.39 18.30
CA PRO A 450 -10.98 -32.71 17.53
C PRO A 450 -11.14 -32.43 16.03
N GLY A 451 -10.08 -31.91 15.40
CA GLY A 451 -10.06 -31.57 13.98
C GLY A 451 -10.69 -30.22 13.69
N TYR A 452 -10.93 -29.93 12.40
CA TYR A 452 -11.58 -28.69 12.02
C TYR A 452 -12.92 -28.51 12.69
N SER A 453 -13.07 -27.41 13.41
CA SER A 453 -14.28 -27.15 14.17
C SER A 453 -14.65 -25.67 14.14
N LEU A 454 -15.97 -25.41 14.09
CA LEU A 454 -16.57 -24.08 14.21
C LEU A 454 -17.53 -24.09 15.41
N HIS A 455 -17.31 -23.15 16.35
CA HIS A 455 -18.27 -22.92 17.43
C HIS A 455 -18.82 -21.49 17.32
N ILE A 456 -20.14 -21.36 17.28
CA ILE A 456 -20.82 -20.10 17.00
C ILE A 456 -21.54 -19.63 18.23
N LEU A 457 -21.26 -18.41 18.66
CA LEU A 457 -22.01 -17.65 19.64
C LEU A 457 -22.80 -16.56 18.92
N ASP A 458 -24.11 -16.53 19.16
CA ASP A 458 -24.99 -15.48 18.66
C ASP A 458 -25.25 -14.47 19.79
N THR A 459 -24.92 -13.18 19.57
CA THR A 459 -25.06 -12.15 20.60
C THR A 459 -26.54 -11.86 20.96
N LEU A 460 -27.49 -12.21 20.09
CA LEU A 460 -28.91 -12.09 20.44
C LEU A 460 -29.32 -13.12 21.50
N SER A 461 -28.74 -14.31 21.49
CA SER A 461 -29.04 -15.36 22.47
C SER A 461 -28.45 -15.08 23.86
N LEU A 462 -27.49 -14.15 23.97
CA LEU A 462 -26.86 -13.75 25.23
C LEU A 462 -27.64 -12.63 25.96
N SER A 463 -28.57 -11.97 25.28
CA SER A 463 -29.36 -10.86 25.79
C SER A 463 -30.76 -11.31 26.30
N ALA A 464 -31.07 -12.58 26.21
CA ALA A 464 -32.29 -13.23 26.67
C ALA A 464 -32.04 -13.98 27.99
#